data_4f32558ec4214fa4f1e23c15cb18a170
#
_entry.id   4f32558ec4214fa4f1e23c15cb18a170
#
_cell.length_a   1.000
_cell.length_b   1.000
_cell.length_c   1.000
_cell.angle_alpha   90.00
_cell.angle_beta   90.00
_cell.angle_gamma   90.00
#
_symmetry.space_group_name_H-M   'P 1'
#
loop_
_entity.id
_entity.type
_entity.pdbx_description
1 polymer ?
#
loop_
_entity_poly.entity_id
_entity_poly.type
_entity_poly.pdbx_seq_one_letter_code
_entity_poly.pdbx_strand_id
1 'polypeptide(L)'
;MMAACLRNEDAVIAGPAAARAWKWRSLPADDGEVKVLIPHGTSMRMPGVTIAKCRLIDPVDIVEWNDGRRFTSPSRTLFDCADGFGRKRTGSIFEQLLNDRKLTYATHASTVARLGSPGRPGTRTMRLVLESRPAWRAAVQSELELLVLNEIELQGLPTPEVQYWFRFPNGKRVRFDFAWPSHTAVLEVDHPFWHAGVEASHRDKNRDLDMGAIGWQTMRITDLNVNVGLPIAIAKVAATLDLRPRTL
;
A
#
# COMPACT_ATOMS: atom_id res chain seq x y z
N MET A 1 24.80 4.79 -11.46
CA MET A 1 23.83 3.72 -11.80
C MET A 1 23.98 3.22 -13.24
N MET A 2 23.83 4.05 -14.26
CA MET A 2 24.00 3.63 -15.67
C MET A 2 25.32 2.90 -15.94
N ALA A 3 26.43 3.46 -15.52
CA ALA A 3 27.76 2.87 -15.70
C ALA A 3 27.91 1.45 -15.09
N ALA A 4 27.17 1.12 -14.05
CA ALA A 4 27.18 -0.22 -13.46
C ALA A 4 26.48 -1.23 -14.37
N CYS A 5 25.32 -0.87 -14.93
CA CYS A 5 24.58 -1.73 -15.86
C CYS A 5 25.34 -1.92 -17.20
N LEU A 6 26.02 -0.89 -17.69
CA LEU A 6 26.85 -0.98 -18.90
C LEU A 6 28.09 -1.87 -18.72
N ARG A 7 28.59 -1.99 -17.49
CA ARG A 7 29.77 -2.79 -17.19
C ARG A 7 29.46 -4.28 -16.95
N ASN A 8 28.25 -4.57 -16.60
CA ASN A 8 27.76 -5.95 -16.43
C ASN A 8 26.25 -5.96 -16.71
N GLU A 9 25.83 -6.64 -17.75
CA GLU A 9 24.43 -6.77 -18.17
C GLU A 9 23.54 -7.47 -17.12
N ASP A 10 24.15 -8.29 -16.25
CA ASP A 10 23.45 -8.94 -15.14
C ASP A 10 23.35 -8.06 -13.89
N ALA A 11 23.93 -6.86 -13.90
CA ALA A 11 23.91 -5.96 -12.76
C ALA A 11 22.50 -5.40 -12.52
N VAL A 12 21.99 -5.53 -11.29
CA VAL A 12 20.69 -5.01 -10.87
C VAL A 12 20.87 -4.01 -9.74
N ILE A 13 20.42 -2.79 -9.94
CA ILE A 13 20.48 -1.72 -8.93
C ILE A 13 19.49 -2.07 -7.82
N ALA A 14 19.93 -2.02 -6.56
CA ALA A 14 19.18 -2.47 -5.41
C ALA A 14 19.25 -1.48 -4.24
N GLY A 15 18.54 -1.80 -3.16
CA GLY A 15 18.60 -1.07 -1.90
C GLY A 15 18.12 0.40 -2.02
N PRO A 16 18.69 1.32 -1.19
CA PRO A 16 18.26 2.73 -1.18
C PRO A 16 18.37 3.42 -2.55
N ALA A 17 19.35 3.07 -3.38
CA ALA A 17 19.50 3.62 -4.73
C ALA A 17 18.32 3.24 -5.64
N ALA A 18 17.84 2.00 -5.57
CA ALA A 18 16.63 1.57 -6.27
C ALA A 18 15.38 2.26 -5.71
N ALA A 19 15.26 2.38 -4.39
CA ALA A 19 14.15 3.06 -3.73
C ALA A 19 14.05 4.54 -4.17
N ARG A 20 15.19 5.25 -4.33
CA ARG A 20 15.22 6.62 -4.86
C ARG A 20 14.79 6.66 -6.34
N ALA A 21 15.22 5.71 -7.13
CA ALA A 21 14.81 5.59 -8.52
C ALA A 21 13.29 5.37 -8.65
N TRP A 22 12.69 4.60 -7.75
CA TRP A 22 11.24 4.42 -7.63
C TRP A 22 10.51 5.65 -7.06
N LYS A 23 11.24 6.73 -6.69
CA LYS A 23 10.70 7.97 -6.11
C LYS A 23 9.90 7.73 -4.82
N TRP A 24 10.38 6.84 -3.96
CA TRP A 24 9.74 6.61 -2.67
C TRP A 24 9.89 7.81 -1.74
N ARG A 25 8.87 8.04 -0.92
CA ARG A 25 8.90 9.07 0.11
C ARG A 25 9.58 8.55 1.39
N SER A 26 9.91 9.45 2.30
CA SER A 26 10.46 9.09 3.63
C SER A 26 11.74 8.26 3.61
N LEU A 27 12.54 8.36 2.54
CA LEU A 27 13.84 7.73 2.48
C LEU A 27 14.85 8.43 3.42
N PRO A 28 15.87 7.70 3.91
CA PRO A 28 17.02 8.34 4.56
C PRO A 28 17.71 9.35 3.63
N ALA A 29 18.49 10.26 4.23
CA ALA A 29 19.36 11.16 3.46
C ALA A 29 20.18 10.35 2.46
N ASP A 30 20.45 10.94 1.28
CA ASP A 30 21.27 10.31 0.28
C ASP A 30 22.74 10.33 0.71
N ASP A 31 23.30 9.17 0.93
CA ASP A 31 24.71 8.97 1.25
C ASP A 31 25.57 8.74 0.00
N GLY A 32 24.94 8.78 -1.19
CA GLY A 32 25.58 8.53 -2.48
C GLY A 32 25.91 7.05 -2.73
N GLU A 33 25.62 6.14 -1.79
CA GLU A 33 25.89 4.71 -1.97
C GLU A 33 24.97 4.12 -3.04
N VAL A 34 25.58 3.43 -4.01
CA VAL A 34 24.87 2.67 -5.03
C VAL A 34 25.13 1.18 -4.78
N LYS A 35 24.13 0.46 -4.32
CA LYS A 35 24.18 -0.99 -4.17
C LYS A 35 23.76 -1.68 -5.46
N VAL A 36 24.54 -2.66 -5.89
CA VAL A 36 24.28 -3.46 -7.09
C VAL A 36 24.33 -4.95 -6.74
N LEU A 37 23.31 -5.67 -7.17
CA LEU A 37 23.29 -7.14 -7.10
C LEU A 37 23.85 -7.70 -8.38
N ILE A 38 24.70 -8.73 -8.26
CA ILE A 38 25.18 -9.53 -9.38
C ILE A 38 25.00 -11.02 -9.07
N PRO A 39 24.88 -11.90 -10.07
CA PRO A 39 24.79 -13.33 -9.86
C PRO A 39 26.03 -13.86 -9.11
N HIS A 40 25.80 -14.90 -8.29
CA HIS A 40 26.89 -15.60 -7.63
C HIS A 40 27.75 -16.34 -8.68
N GLY A 41 29.00 -16.07 -8.73
CA GLY A 41 29.91 -16.62 -9.76
C GLY A 41 30.44 -15.54 -10.72
N THR A 42 29.78 -14.39 -10.79
CA THR A 42 30.31 -13.24 -11.53
C THR A 42 31.16 -12.35 -10.60
N SER A 43 32.02 -11.54 -11.18
CA SER A 43 32.78 -10.53 -10.43
C SER A 43 32.71 -9.18 -11.09
N MET A 44 32.57 -8.14 -10.27
CA MET A 44 32.57 -6.76 -10.69
C MET A 44 33.28 -5.92 -9.63
N ARG A 45 34.04 -4.93 -10.05
CA ARG A 45 34.59 -3.88 -9.17
C ARG A 45 34.32 -2.53 -9.81
N MET A 46 33.81 -1.62 -9.01
CA MET A 46 33.51 -0.25 -9.46
C MET A 46 33.63 0.70 -8.27
N PRO A 47 34.44 1.80 -8.37
CA PRO A 47 34.53 2.79 -7.31
C PRO A 47 33.14 3.40 -7.00
N GLY A 48 32.82 3.63 -5.74
CA GLY A 48 31.55 4.20 -5.29
C GLY A 48 30.33 3.29 -5.47
N VAL A 49 30.53 1.99 -5.71
CA VAL A 49 29.46 1.00 -5.85
C VAL A 49 29.70 -0.18 -4.91
N THR A 50 28.73 -0.47 -4.06
CA THR A 50 28.73 -1.68 -3.22
C THR A 50 28.17 -2.85 -3.99
N ILE A 51 29.02 -3.85 -4.25
CA ILE A 51 28.64 -5.05 -4.99
C ILE A 51 28.21 -6.15 -4.02
N ALA A 52 27.00 -6.65 -4.18
CA ALA A 52 26.49 -7.79 -3.43
C ALA A 52 26.21 -8.96 -4.37
N LYS A 53 26.81 -10.11 -4.07
CA LYS A 53 26.55 -11.35 -4.81
C LYS A 53 25.26 -11.99 -4.32
N CYS A 54 24.36 -12.31 -5.23
CA CYS A 54 23.06 -12.88 -4.93
C CYS A 54 22.90 -14.24 -5.63
N ARG A 55 22.49 -15.28 -4.85
CA ARG A 55 22.18 -16.61 -5.39
C ARG A 55 20.77 -16.69 -5.97
N LEU A 56 19.88 -15.83 -5.50
CA LEU A 56 18.46 -15.79 -5.87
C LEU A 56 18.13 -14.41 -6.44
N ILE A 57 18.43 -14.21 -7.73
CA ILE A 57 17.90 -13.12 -8.51
C ILE A 57 16.89 -13.74 -9.46
N ASP A 58 15.62 -13.73 -9.07
CA ASP A 58 14.52 -14.23 -9.86
C ASP A 58 14.10 -13.13 -10.87
N PRO A 59 13.71 -13.47 -12.10
CA PRO A 59 13.17 -12.49 -13.06
C PRO A 59 12.04 -11.62 -12.47
N VAL A 60 11.19 -12.15 -11.59
CA VAL A 60 10.13 -11.39 -10.91
C VAL A 60 10.67 -10.28 -9.98
N ASP A 61 11.92 -10.38 -9.56
CA ASP A 61 12.59 -9.39 -8.74
C ASP A 61 13.23 -8.25 -9.54
N ILE A 62 13.18 -8.29 -10.86
CA ILE A 62 13.88 -7.36 -11.74
C ILE A 62 12.87 -6.58 -12.58
N VAL A 63 13.09 -5.29 -12.71
CA VAL A 63 12.40 -4.42 -13.66
C VAL A 63 13.46 -3.72 -14.51
N GLU A 64 13.37 -3.90 -15.80
CA GLU A 64 14.21 -3.20 -16.77
C GLU A 64 13.50 -1.95 -17.27
N TRP A 65 14.19 -0.84 -17.28
CA TRP A 65 13.69 0.43 -17.78
C TRP A 65 14.07 0.60 -19.26
N ASN A 66 13.33 1.47 -19.97
CA ASN A 66 13.53 1.72 -21.40
C ASN A 66 14.96 2.16 -21.78
N ASP A 67 15.74 2.63 -20.82
CA ASP A 67 17.13 3.04 -21.00
C ASP A 67 18.15 1.91 -20.71
N GLY A 68 17.67 0.68 -20.52
CA GLY A 68 18.48 -0.50 -20.26
C GLY A 68 18.96 -0.64 -18.81
N ARG A 69 18.57 0.27 -17.90
CA ARG A 69 18.88 0.10 -16.47
C ARG A 69 17.97 -0.93 -15.84
N ARG A 70 18.56 -1.80 -15.04
CA ARG A 70 17.86 -2.86 -14.31
C ARG A 70 17.80 -2.53 -12.83
N PHE A 71 16.62 -2.57 -12.26
CA PHE A 71 16.36 -2.28 -10.84
C PHE A 71 15.68 -3.48 -10.18
N THR A 72 15.90 -3.63 -8.88
CA THR A 72 15.04 -4.54 -8.12
C THR A 72 13.60 -4.04 -8.16
N SER A 73 12.65 -4.97 -8.30
CA SER A 73 11.21 -4.66 -8.27
C SER A 73 10.84 -3.95 -6.96
N PRO A 74 9.73 -3.20 -6.89
CA PRO A 74 9.33 -2.52 -5.66
C PRO A 74 9.26 -3.45 -4.45
N SER A 75 8.72 -4.65 -4.60
CA SER A 75 8.62 -5.63 -3.52
C SER A 75 10.01 -6.11 -3.06
N ARG A 76 10.89 -6.41 -4.00
CA ARG A 76 12.26 -6.82 -3.70
C ARG A 76 13.07 -5.68 -3.10
N THR A 77 12.97 -4.47 -3.63
CA THR A 77 13.64 -3.29 -3.09
C THR A 77 13.26 -3.04 -1.63
N LEU A 78 11.96 -3.15 -1.30
CA LEU A 78 11.48 -2.96 0.06
C LEU A 78 12.06 -4.01 1.02
N PHE A 79 12.10 -5.28 0.60
CA PHE A 79 12.71 -6.34 1.37
C PHE A 79 14.20 -6.08 1.63
N ASP A 80 14.95 -5.68 0.62
CA ASP A 80 16.39 -5.42 0.72
C ASP A 80 16.73 -4.18 1.57
N CYS A 81 15.81 -3.21 1.66
CA CYS A 81 15.94 -2.01 2.50
C CYS A 81 15.49 -2.20 3.95
N ALA A 82 14.67 -3.22 4.22
CA ALA A 82 13.92 -3.33 5.48
C ALA A 82 14.81 -3.39 6.74
N ASP A 83 15.99 -3.98 6.63
CA ASP A 83 16.94 -4.07 7.75
C ASP A 83 17.47 -2.69 8.15
N GLY A 84 17.97 -1.93 7.18
CA GLY A 84 18.52 -0.59 7.42
C GLY A 84 17.45 0.48 7.71
N PHE A 85 16.22 0.30 7.23
CA PHE A 85 15.14 1.27 7.45
C PHE A 85 14.43 1.06 8.80
N GLY A 86 14.46 -0.13 9.35
CA GLY A 86 13.72 -0.49 10.55
C GLY A 86 12.20 -0.55 10.34
N ARG A 87 11.48 -1.08 11.34
CA ARG A 87 10.05 -1.43 11.23
C ARG A 87 9.17 -0.24 10.85
N LYS A 88 9.33 0.91 11.54
CA LYS A 88 8.43 2.08 11.35
C LYS A 88 8.51 2.62 9.91
N ARG A 89 9.73 2.88 9.42
CA ARG A 89 9.93 3.41 8.07
C ARG A 89 9.54 2.40 7.01
N THR A 90 9.92 1.13 7.16
CA THR A 90 9.53 0.05 6.24
C THR A 90 8.01 -0.08 6.14
N GLY A 91 7.30 -0.01 7.27
CA GLY A 91 5.84 -0.03 7.29
C GLY A 91 5.23 1.16 6.55
N SER A 92 5.73 2.38 6.79
CA SER A 92 5.26 3.58 6.09
C SER A 92 5.47 3.49 4.58
N ILE A 93 6.64 3.00 4.13
CA ILE A 93 6.91 2.82 2.69
C ILE A 93 6.04 1.70 2.12
N PHE A 94 5.81 0.61 2.86
CA PHE A 94 4.91 -0.45 2.43
C PHE A 94 3.50 0.07 2.16
N GLU A 95 2.94 0.88 3.09
CA GLU A 95 1.64 1.52 2.89
C GLU A 95 1.65 2.46 1.67
N GLN A 96 2.70 3.28 1.50
CA GLN A 96 2.84 4.10 0.30
C GLN A 96 2.77 3.26 -0.99
N LEU A 97 3.48 2.14 -1.04
CA LEU A 97 3.54 1.30 -2.24
C LEU A 97 2.20 0.60 -2.55
N LEU A 98 1.46 0.23 -1.51
CA LEU A 98 0.10 -0.29 -1.66
C LEU A 98 -0.82 0.80 -2.25
N ASN A 99 -0.76 2.02 -1.70
CA ASN A 99 -1.56 3.16 -2.13
C ASN A 99 -1.24 3.58 -3.57
N ASP A 100 0.04 3.65 -3.91
CA ASP A 100 0.52 3.99 -5.26
C ASP A 100 0.31 2.82 -6.25
N ARG A 101 -0.31 1.71 -5.81
CA ARG A 101 -0.54 0.48 -6.59
C ARG A 101 0.74 -0.07 -7.25
N LYS A 102 1.89 0.15 -6.60
CA LYS A 102 3.20 -0.35 -7.05
C LYS A 102 3.45 -1.80 -6.64
N LEU A 103 2.72 -2.28 -5.64
CA LEU A 103 2.65 -3.67 -5.24
C LEU A 103 1.29 -3.99 -4.60
N THR A 104 0.98 -5.27 -4.42
CA THR A 104 -0.14 -5.73 -3.62
C THR A 104 0.36 -6.41 -2.35
N TYR A 105 -0.49 -6.52 -1.34
CA TYR A 105 -0.15 -7.27 -0.12
C TYR A 105 0.26 -8.71 -0.47
N ALA A 106 -0.54 -9.39 -1.31
CA ALA A 106 -0.29 -10.77 -1.71
C ALA A 106 1.05 -10.94 -2.43
N THR A 107 1.36 -10.05 -3.39
CA THR A 107 2.64 -10.06 -4.11
C THR A 107 3.80 -9.87 -3.15
N HIS A 108 3.68 -8.94 -2.18
CA HIS A 108 4.74 -8.69 -1.22
C HIS A 108 4.89 -9.82 -0.21
N ALA A 109 3.79 -10.36 0.32
CA ALA A 109 3.82 -11.53 1.21
C ALA A 109 4.50 -12.75 0.53
N SER A 110 4.20 -13.00 -0.74
CA SER A 110 4.88 -14.03 -1.55
C SER A 110 6.38 -13.76 -1.67
N THR A 111 6.78 -12.51 -1.92
CA THR A 111 8.21 -12.13 -1.97
C THR A 111 8.90 -12.38 -0.63
N VAL A 112 8.26 -12.00 0.48
CA VAL A 112 8.81 -12.23 1.84
C VAL A 112 8.89 -13.72 2.16
N ALA A 113 7.90 -14.51 1.76
CA ALA A 113 7.94 -15.97 1.92
C ALA A 113 9.09 -16.62 1.15
N ARG A 114 9.29 -16.20 -0.10
CA ARG A 114 10.36 -16.72 -0.99
C ARG A 114 11.76 -16.29 -0.57
N LEU A 115 11.92 -15.02 -0.19
CA LEU A 115 13.23 -14.45 0.15
C LEU A 115 13.60 -14.62 1.61
N GLY A 116 12.62 -14.69 2.50
CA GLY A 116 12.83 -14.67 3.95
C GLY A 116 13.44 -15.99 4.45
N SER A 117 14.57 -15.89 5.13
CA SER A 117 15.23 -17.03 5.81
C SER A 117 15.84 -16.58 7.13
N PRO A 118 16.07 -17.50 8.08
CA PRO A 118 16.79 -17.20 9.32
C PRO A 118 18.15 -16.54 9.02
N GLY A 119 18.44 -15.45 9.71
CA GLY A 119 19.69 -14.71 9.55
C GLY A 119 19.79 -13.81 8.32
N ARG A 120 18.85 -13.88 7.38
CA ARG A 120 18.84 -12.95 6.24
C ARG A 120 18.35 -11.57 6.67
N PRO A 121 19.13 -10.49 6.42
CA PRO A 121 18.72 -9.12 6.72
C PRO A 121 17.36 -8.77 6.10
N GLY A 122 16.54 -8.01 6.81
CA GLY A 122 15.20 -7.60 6.39
C GLY A 122 14.09 -8.62 6.70
N THR A 123 14.40 -9.92 6.84
CA THR A 123 13.37 -10.97 7.06
C THR A 123 12.52 -10.69 8.30
N ARG A 124 13.17 -10.41 9.45
CA ARG A 124 12.45 -10.13 10.70
C ARG A 124 11.58 -8.88 10.58
N THR A 125 12.16 -7.81 10.07
CA THR A 125 11.46 -6.54 9.90
C THR A 125 10.23 -6.68 8.99
N MET A 126 10.37 -7.36 7.85
CA MET A 126 9.27 -7.57 6.93
C MET A 126 8.17 -8.46 7.49
N ARG A 127 8.52 -9.53 8.19
CA ARG A 127 7.51 -10.37 8.89
C ARG A 127 6.72 -9.54 9.90
N LEU A 128 7.38 -8.76 10.74
CA LEU A 128 6.71 -7.89 11.71
C LEU A 128 5.83 -6.83 11.04
N VAL A 129 6.20 -6.30 9.88
CA VAL A 129 5.37 -5.37 9.11
C VAL A 129 4.13 -6.06 8.57
N LEU A 130 4.25 -7.26 7.99
CA LEU A 130 3.11 -8.03 7.49
C LEU A 130 2.20 -8.51 8.63
N GLU A 131 2.77 -9.03 9.72
CA GLU A 131 2.04 -9.53 10.89
C GLU A 131 1.29 -8.42 11.64
N SER A 132 1.84 -7.21 11.64
CA SER A 132 1.18 -6.06 12.27
C SER A 132 -0.04 -5.58 11.50
N ARG A 133 -0.31 -6.16 10.34
CA ARG A 133 -1.45 -5.84 9.50
C ARG A 133 -2.44 -7.03 9.50
N PRO A 134 -3.53 -6.96 10.28
CA PRO A 134 -4.58 -7.97 10.22
C PRO A 134 -5.07 -8.20 8.79
N ALA A 135 -5.61 -9.39 8.50
CA ALA A 135 -6.04 -9.75 7.14
C ALA A 135 -7.06 -8.77 6.54
N TRP A 136 -7.96 -8.23 7.36
CA TRP A 136 -8.91 -7.21 6.96
C TRP A 136 -8.26 -5.84 6.67
N ARG A 137 -7.17 -5.47 7.38
CA ARG A 137 -6.34 -4.28 7.07
C ARG A 137 -5.55 -4.45 5.77
N ALA A 138 -5.25 -5.67 5.36
CA ALA A 138 -4.57 -5.92 4.09
C ALA A 138 -5.41 -5.50 2.87
N ALA A 139 -6.72 -5.38 3.04
CA ALA A 139 -7.64 -4.95 2.01
C ALA A 139 -7.68 -3.41 1.82
N VAL A 140 -7.20 -2.61 2.80
CA VAL A 140 -7.16 -1.14 2.68
C VAL A 140 -6.21 -0.71 1.58
N GLN A 141 -6.69 0.10 0.64
CA GLN A 141 -5.97 0.42 -0.59
C GLN A 141 -5.30 1.80 -0.58
N SER A 142 -5.65 2.69 0.36
CA SER A 142 -5.11 4.05 0.41
C SER A 142 -4.59 4.45 1.79
N GLU A 143 -3.68 5.45 1.82
CA GLU A 143 -3.18 6.02 3.09
C GLU A 143 -4.31 6.69 3.88
N LEU A 144 -5.22 7.38 3.18
CA LEU A 144 -6.37 8.01 3.80
C LEU A 144 -7.32 6.99 4.42
N GLU A 145 -7.62 5.90 3.71
CA GLU A 145 -8.41 4.79 4.24
C GLU A 145 -7.76 4.20 5.49
N LEU A 146 -6.42 4.06 5.51
CA LEU A 146 -5.71 3.54 6.67
C LEU A 146 -5.81 4.49 7.88
N LEU A 147 -5.73 5.81 7.67
CA LEU A 147 -5.92 6.80 8.72
C LEU A 147 -7.34 6.74 9.28
N VAL A 148 -8.33 6.68 8.40
CA VAL A 148 -9.75 6.53 8.76
C VAL A 148 -9.97 5.26 9.58
N LEU A 149 -9.41 4.16 9.15
CA LEU A 149 -9.54 2.88 9.83
C LEU A 149 -8.88 2.87 11.22
N ASN A 150 -7.70 3.48 11.35
CA ASN A 150 -7.03 3.64 12.64
C ASN A 150 -7.90 4.45 13.62
N GLU A 151 -8.54 5.52 13.13
CA GLU A 151 -9.37 6.37 13.95
C GLU A 151 -10.68 5.66 14.35
N ILE A 152 -11.27 4.86 13.45
CA ILE A 152 -12.41 3.99 13.74
C ILE A 152 -12.09 3.05 14.92
N GLU A 153 -10.92 2.40 14.89
CA GLU A 153 -10.46 1.53 15.96
C GLU A 153 -10.20 2.30 17.27
N LEU A 154 -9.54 3.45 17.16
CA LEU A 154 -9.19 4.27 18.33
C LEU A 154 -10.42 4.74 19.08
N GLN A 155 -11.51 5.06 18.38
CA GLN A 155 -12.77 5.48 18.97
C GLN A 155 -13.68 4.29 19.36
N GLY A 156 -13.23 3.05 19.15
CA GLY A 156 -13.96 1.84 19.56
C GLY A 156 -15.24 1.55 18.77
N LEU A 157 -15.34 2.04 17.52
CA LEU A 157 -16.47 1.73 16.66
C LEU A 157 -16.44 0.22 16.28
N PRO A 158 -17.60 -0.35 15.90
CA PRO A 158 -17.62 -1.71 15.35
C PRO A 158 -16.64 -1.86 14.17
N THR A 159 -15.94 -2.98 14.11
CA THR A 159 -15.01 -3.24 13.01
C THR A 159 -15.76 -3.29 11.67
N PRO A 160 -15.40 -2.45 10.68
CA PRO A 160 -16.06 -2.46 9.38
C PRO A 160 -15.59 -3.63 8.52
N GLU A 161 -16.42 -4.05 7.58
CA GLU A 161 -15.97 -4.80 6.42
C GLU A 161 -15.28 -3.83 5.46
N VAL A 162 -14.03 -4.14 5.07
CA VAL A 162 -13.19 -3.29 4.24
C VAL A 162 -13.30 -3.71 2.79
N GLN A 163 -13.35 -2.73 1.85
CA GLN A 163 -13.49 -2.96 0.41
C GLN A 163 -14.71 -3.84 0.08
N TYR A 164 -15.83 -3.48 0.71
CA TYR A 164 -17.07 -4.24 0.69
C TYR A 164 -17.75 -4.21 -0.67
N TRP A 165 -18.05 -5.39 -1.24
CA TRP A 165 -18.80 -5.51 -2.46
C TRP A 165 -20.30 -5.61 -2.19
N PHE A 166 -21.03 -4.59 -2.56
CA PHE A 166 -22.48 -4.54 -2.50
C PHE A 166 -23.09 -4.94 -3.84
N ARG A 167 -24.14 -5.75 -3.81
CA ARG A 167 -24.93 -6.12 -4.99
C ARG A 167 -26.34 -5.61 -4.86
N PHE A 168 -26.73 -4.71 -5.76
CA PHE A 168 -28.09 -4.21 -5.85
C PHE A 168 -29.07 -5.28 -6.35
N PRO A 169 -30.41 -5.12 -6.07
CA PRO A 169 -31.43 -6.03 -6.59
C PRO A 169 -31.46 -6.14 -8.12
N ASN A 170 -31.07 -5.07 -8.82
CA ASN A 170 -30.96 -5.04 -10.29
C ASN A 170 -29.69 -5.73 -10.82
N GLY A 171 -28.90 -6.38 -9.97
CA GLY A 171 -27.67 -7.08 -10.32
C GLY A 171 -26.42 -6.20 -10.42
N LYS A 172 -26.54 -4.86 -10.36
CA LYS A 172 -25.41 -3.93 -10.35
C LYS A 172 -24.54 -4.18 -9.12
N ARG A 173 -23.21 -4.15 -9.27
CA ARG A 173 -22.25 -4.30 -8.18
C ARG A 173 -21.47 -3.01 -7.99
N VAL A 174 -21.30 -2.62 -6.75
CA VAL A 174 -20.44 -1.50 -6.34
C VAL A 174 -19.54 -1.91 -5.20
N ARG A 175 -18.42 -1.24 -5.03
CA ARG A 175 -17.48 -1.48 -3.95
C ARG A 175 -17.37 -0.22 -3.11
N PHE A 176 -17.50 -0.38 -1.80
CA PHE A 176 -17.33 0.67 -0.79
C PHE A 176 -16.06 0.43 0.00
N ASP A 177 -15.40 1.50 0.47
CA ASP A 177 -14.16 1.37 1.24
C ASP A 177 -14.41 0.69 2.58
N PHE A 178 -15.49 1.05 3.27
CA PHE A 178 -15.92 0.46 4.52
C PHE A 178 -17.43 0.23 4.55
N ALA A 179 -17.84 -0.84 5.21
CA ALA A 179 -19.25 -1.14 5.42
C ALA A 179 -19.52 -1.71 6.82
N TRP A 180 -20.68 -1.42 7.33
CA TRP A 180 -21.31 -2.07 8.50
C TRP A 180 -22.64 -2.65 8.06
N PRO A 181 -22.67 -3.87 7.49
CA PRO A 181 -23.91 -4.47 6.96
C PRO A 181 -25.00 -4.58 8.03
N SER A 182 -24.63 -4.94 9.27
CA SER A 182 -25.56 -5.01 10.41
C SER A 182 -26.20 -3.67 10.77
N HIS A 183 -25.59 -2.54 10.35
CA HIS A 183 -26.12 -1.19 10.54
C HIS A 183 -26.66 -0.58 9.25
N THR A 184 -26.67 -1.35 8.15
CA THR A 184 -27.06 -0.85 6.82
C THR A 184 -26.36 0.47 6.47
N ALA A 185 -25.04 0.53 6.71
CA ALA A 185 -24.25 1.73 6.52
C ALA A 185 -22.94 1.44 5.78
N VAL A 186 -22.54 2.37 4.93
CA VAL A 186 -21.27 2.35 4.20
C VAL A 186 -20.56 3.70 4.34
N LEU A 187 -19.23 3.66 4.24
CA LEU A 187 -18.38 4.84 4.27
C LEU A 187 -17.41 4.79 3.10
N GLU A 188 -17.29 5.89 2.38
CA GLU A 188 -16.31 6.13 1.34
C GLU A 188 -15.31 7.22 1.74
N VAL A 189 -14.07 7.06 1.34
CA VAL A 189 -12.99 8.02 1.55
C VAL A 189 -12.64 8.66 0.22
N ASP A 190 -13.09 9.90 0.03
CA ASP A 190 -12.91 10.63 -1.22
C ASP A 190 -11.49 11.20 -1.33
N HIS A 191 -10.78 10.83 -2.40
CA HIS A 191 -9.45 11.34 -2.73
C HIS A 191 -9.52 12.58 -3.64
N PRO A 192 -8.70 13.62 -3.39
CA PRO A 192 -8.75 14.88 -4.16
C PRO A 192 -8.35 14.73 -5.63
N PHE A 193 -7.68 13.65 -5.99
CA PHE A 193 -7.22 13.41 -7.38
C PHE A 193 -8.27 12.83 -8.32
N TRP A 194 -9.48 12.52 -7.83
CA TRP A 194 -10.58 12.03 -8.67
C TRP A 194 -11.55 13.15 -9.02
N HIS A 195 -11.05 14.29 -9.50
CA HIS A 195 -11.86 15.23 -10.27
C HIS A 195 -12.15 14.64 -11.65
N ALA A 196 -12.75 13.48 -11.70
CA ALA A 196 -13.47 13.02 -12.87
C ALA A 196 -14.70 13.92 -12.98
N GLY A 197 -14.82 14.65 -14.09
CA GLY A 197 -15.75 15.75 -14.30
C GLY A 197 -17.23 15.51 -13.92
N VAL A 198 -18.09 16.43 -14.30
CA VAL A 198 -19.54 16.49 -13.98
C VAL A 198 -20.26 15.12 -14.05
N GLU A 199 -19.87 14.24 -14.96
CA GLU A 199 -20.46 12.89 -15.12
C GLU A 199 -20.16 11.93 -13.97
N ALA A 200 -18.98 12.02 -13.33
CA ALA A 200 -18.66 11.19 -12.18
C ALA A 200 -19.44 11.64 -10.94
N SER A 201 -19.58 12.96 -10.75
CA SER A 201 -20.41 13.52 -9.68
C SER A 201 -21.90 13.10 -9.81
N HIS A 202 -22.42 13.01 -11.02
CA HIS A 202 -23.79 12.53 -11.24
C HIS A 202 -23.93 11.02 -10.95
N ARG A 203 -22.95 10.22 -11.32
CA ARG A 203 -22.96 8.77 -11.02
C ARG A 203 -22.91 8.49 -9.52
N ASP A 204 -22.11 9.26 -8.78
CA ASP A 204 -21.99 9.11 -7.33
C ASP A 204 -23.28 9.52 -6.61
N LYS A 205 -23.90 10.64 -6.99
CA LYS A 205 -25.19 11.06 -6.43
C LYS A 205 -26.31 10.04 -6.71
N ASN A 206 -26.36 9.46 -7.91
CA ASN A 206 -27.32 8.41 -8.22
C ASN A 206 -27.07 7.15 -7.39
N ARG A 207 -25.82 6.80 -7.13
CA ARG A 207 -25.48 5.68 -6.26
C ARG A 207 -25.95 5.89 -4.82
N ASP A 208 -25.78 7.10 -4.28
CA ASP A 208 -26.24 7.43 -2.93
C ASP A 208 -27.78 7.39 -2.84
N LEU A 209 -28.48 7.82 -3.89
CA LEU A 209 -29.94 7.68 -3.97
C LEU A 209 -30.36 6.19 -4.06
N ASP A 210 -29.67 5.38 -4.85
CA ASP A 210 -29.92 3.94 -4.96
C ASP A 210 -29.75 3.24 -3.60
N MET A 211 -28.71 3.61 -2.82
CA MET A 211 -28.47 3.08 -1.47
C MET A 211 -29.56 3.53 -0.51
N GLY A 212 -29.93 4.81 -0.53
CA GLY A 212 -31.00 5.36 0.31
C GLY A 212 -32.35 4.69 0.04
N ALA A 213 -32.67 4.39 -1.23
CA ALA A 213 -33.93 3.75 -1.60
C ALA A 213 -34.09 2.33 -1.03
N ILE A 214 -32.99 1.65 -0.73
CA ILE A 214 -32.98 0.31 -0.09
C ILE A 214 -32.64 0.37 1.41
N GLY A 215 -32.71 1.56 2.01
CA GLY A 215 -32.52 1.77 3.44
C GLY A 215 -31.06 1.83 3.91
N TRP A 216 -30.09 1.86 3.02
CA TRP A 216 -28.68 2.01 3.38
C TRP A 216 -28.26 3.47 3.46
N GLN A 217 -27.41 3.79 4.44
CA GLN A 217 -26.80 5.10 4.60
C GLN A 217 -25.41 5.13 3.98
N THR A 218 -25.20 6.05 3.05
CA THR A 218 -23.86 6.35 2.54
C THR A 218 -23.29 7.55 3.29
N MET A 219 -22.10 7.38 3.85
CA MET A 219 -21.29 8.44 4.46
C MET A 219 -20.06 8.69 3.62
N ARG A 220 -19.54 9.92 3.66
CA ARG A 220 -18.31 10.29 2.92
C ARG A 220 -17.37 11.07 3.82
N ILE A 221 -16.10 10.73 3.77
CA ILE A 221 -15.01 11.46 4.40
C ILE A 221 -14.07 11.93 3.28
N THR A 222 -13.85 13.24 3.22
CA THR A 222 -12.92 13.84 2.26
C THR A 222 -11.51 13.92 2.85
N ASP A 223 -10.52 14.12 2.00
CA ASP A 223 -9.14 14.41 2.40
C ASP A 223 -9.04 15.59 3.39
N LEU A 224 -9.90 16.61 3.23
CA LEU A 224 -9.97 17.73 4.18
C LEU A 224 -10.37 17.25 5.57
N ASN A 225 -11.37 16.36 5.68
CA ASN A 225 -11.79 15.78 6.95
C ASN A 225 -10.65 14.98 7.59
N VAL A 226 -9.90 14.22 6.79
CA VAL A 226 -8.77 13.42 7.28
C VAL A 226 -7.65 14.32 7.81
N ASN A 227 -7.33 15.40 7.09
CA ASN A 227 -6.18 16.24 7.42
C ASN A 227 -6.45 17.24 8.55
N VAL A 228 -7.69 17.70 8.74
CA VAL A 228 -8.03 18.80 9.67
C VAL A 228 -8.86 18.36 10.87
N GLY A 229 -9.66 17.30 10.74
CA GLY A 229 -10.62 16.96 11.78
C GLY A 229 -11.10 15.51 11.77
N LEU A 230 -10.22 14.57 11.49
CA LEU A 230 -10.57 13.15 11.42
C LEU A 230 -11.30 12.61 12.65
N PRO A 231 -10.88 12.92 13.91
CA PRO A 231 -11.61 12.48 15.09
C PRO A 231 -13.07 12.96 15.12
N ILE A 232 -13.32 14.19 14.70
CA ILE A 232 -14.68 14.75 14.63
C ILE A 232 -15.49 14.07 13.52
N ALA A 233 -14.88 13.80 12.38
CA ALA A 233 -15.55 13.10 11.29
C ALA A 233 -15.95 11.66 11.70
N ILE A 234 -15.07 10.93 12.38
CA ILE A 234 -15.37 9.58 12.85
C ILE A 234 -16.40 9.59 13.99
N ALA A 235 -16.38 10.58 14.87
CA ALA A 235 -17.44 10.72 15.87
C ALA A 235 -18.84 10.91 15.22
N LYS A 236 -18.94 11.58 14.07
CA LYS A 236 -20.20 11.66 13.31
C LYS A 236 -20.59 10.32 12.68
N VAL A 237 -19.61 9.54 12.23
CA VAL A 237 -19.84 8.16 11.78
C VAL A 237 -20.39 7.32 12.93
N ALA A 238 -19.78 7.39 14.12
CA ALA A 238 -20.25 6.71 15.31
C ALA A 238 -21.71 7.05 15.63
N ALA A 239 -22.03 8.35 15.71
CA ALA A 239 -23.40 8.80 15.95
C ALA A 239 -24.40 8.28 14.89
N THR A 240 -23.98 8.19 13.64
CA THR A 240 -24.80 7.61 12.57
C THR A 240 -25.05 6.12 12.78
N LEU A 241 -24.04 5.36 13.20
CA LEU A 241 -24.17 3.93 13.50
C LEU A 241 -25.05 3.67 14.73
N ASP A 242 -24.93 4.50 15.77
CA ASP A 242 -25.77 4.42 16.98
C ASP A 242 -27.25 4.64 16.69
N LEU A 243 -27.57 5.53 15.75
CA LEU A 243 -28.95 5.77 15.28
C LEU A 243 -29.52 4.63 14.42
N ARG A 244 -28.69 3.68 14.02
CA ARG A 244 -29.05 2.54 13.18
C ARG A 244 -28.77 1.22 13.94
N PRO A 245 -29.68 0.78 14.81
CA PRO A 245 -29.47 -0.44 15.60
C PRO A 245 -29.24 -1.64 14.67
N ARG A 246 -28.48 -2.60 15.18
CA ARG A 246 -28.17 -3.85 14.45
C ARG A 246 -29.45 -4.53 13.97
N THR A 247 -29.57 -4.73 12.69
CA THR A 247 -30.55 -5.67 12.12
C THR A 247 -30.07 -7.08 12.46
N LEU A 248 -30.90 -7.83 13.15
CA LEU A 248 -30.68 -9.24 13.51
C LEU A 248 -30.72 -10.15 12.27
#